data_cc1307b2e61faa25eb21f93757599930
#
_entry.id   cc1307b2e61faa25eb21f93757599930
#
_cell.length_a   1.000
_cell.length_b   1.000
_cell.length_c   1.000
_cell.angle_alpha   90.00
_cell.angle_beta   90.00
_cell.angle_gamma   90.00
#
_symmetry.space_group_name_H-M   'P 1'
#
loop_
_entity.id
_entity.type
_entity.pdbx_description
1 polymer ?
#
loop_
_entity_poly.entity_id
_entity_poly.type
_entity_poly.pdbx_seq_one_letter_code
_entity_poly.pdbx_strand_id
1 'polypeptide(L)' 'MAFFPPIPLIRKNHIIKKLTESNAFSEETAKTFLEAGIINPNGFNKINERLIKQKVIVKTKDGKYYLNK' A
#
# COMPACT_ATOMS: atom_id res chain seq x y z
N MET A 1 -0.85 27.56 11.04
CA MET A 1 -0.15 27.05 9.85
C MET A 1 -1.11 26.32 8.94
N ALA A 2 -1.15 26.76 7.74
CA ALA A 2 -1.99 26.06 6.76
C ALA A 2 -1.33 24.74 6.43
N PHE A 3 -1.97 23.70 6.82
CA PHE A 3 -1.49 22.39 6.51
C PHE A 3 -2.61 21.56 5.95
N PHE A 4 -2.35 20.91 4.87
CA PHE A 4 -3.33 20.01 4.28
C PHE A 4 -2.60 18.74 3.89
N PRO A 5 -3.24 17.62 4.12
CA PRO A 5 -2.61 16.35 3.75
C PRO A 5 -2.48 16.28 2.25
N PRO A 6 -1.31 15.94 1.78
CA PRO A 6 -1.14 15.75 0.34
C PRO A 6 -1.92 14.52 -0.11
N ILE A 7 -2.21 14.48 -1.40
CA ILE A 7 -2.89 13.33 -1.99
C ILE A 7 -2.20 12.02 -1.62
N PRO A 8 -0.86 11.95 -1.59
CA PRO A 8 -0.20 10.70 -1.20
C PRO A 8 -0.59 10.17 0.17
N LEU A 9 -0.93 11.06 1.11
CA LEU A 9 -1.34 10.59 2.43
C LEU A 9 -2.69 9.88 2.36
N ILE A 10 -3.61 10.39 1.56
CA ILE A 10 -4.91 9.75 1.37
C ILE A 10 -4.72 8.37 0.73
N ARG A 11 -3.89 8.30 -0.29
CA ARG A 11 -3.59 7.04 -0.96
C ARG A 11 -2.90 6.07 -0.02
N LYS A 12 -1.96 6.57 0.77
CA LYS A 12 -1.25 5.75 1.74
C LYS A 12 -2.23 5.13 2.73
N ASN A 13 -3.15 5.93 3.27
CA ASN A 13 -4.13 5.43 4.23
C ASN A 13 -5.06 4.42 3.61
N HIS A 14 -5.43 4.63 2.36
CA HIS A 14 -6.27 3.68 1.64
C HIS A 14 -5.57 2.33 1.50
N ILE A 15 -4.30 2.34 1.11
CA ILE A 15 -3.54 1.11 0.93
C ILE A 15 -3.37 0.39 2.27
N ILE A 16 -3.02 1.13 3.32
CA ILE A 16 -2.85 0.54 4.64
C ILE A 16 -4.15 -0.10 5.11
N LYS A 17 -5.26 0.60 4.94
CA LYS A 17 -6.55 0.08 5.34
C LYS A 17 -6.90 -1.21 4.61
N LYS A 18 -6.70 -1.22 3.30
CA LYS A 18 -7.06 -2.39 2.50
C LYS A 18 -6.18 -3.58 2.80
N LEU A 19 -4.89 -3.36 2.99
CA LEU A 19 -3.99 -4.45 3.35
C LEU A 19 -4.29 -4.96 4.76
N THR A 20 -4.66 -4.07 5.67
CA THR A 20 -5.06 -4.46 7.01
C THR A 20 -6.30 -5.34 6.97
N GLU A 21 -7.31 -4.92 6.20
CA GLU A 21 -8.54 -5.69 6.07
C GLU A 21 -8.30 -7.05 5.42
N SER A 22 -7.26 -7.15 4.62
CA SER A 22 -6.90 -8.40 3.95
C SER A 22 -5.96 -9.25 4.78
N ASN A 23 -5.56 -8.77 5.96
CA ASN A 23 -4.62 -9.46 6.84
C ASN A 23 -3.26 -9.69 6.17
N ALA A 24 -2.85 -8.75 5.32
CA ALA A 24 -1.58 -8.84 4.60
C ALA A 24 -0.47 -8.23 5.46
N PHE A 25 0.09 -9.01 6.36
CA PHE A 25 1.11 -8.55 7.29
C PHE A 25 2.44 -9.25 7.15
N SER A 26 2.53 -10.22 6.26
CA SER A 26 3.76 -10.98 6.05
C SER A 26 3.81 -11.45 4.60
N GLU A 27 4.96 -11.96 4.21
CA GLU A 27 5.11 -12.48 2.86
C GLU A 27 4.11 -13.59 2.57
N GLU A 28 3.81 -14.40 3.57
CA GLU A 28 2.87 -15.51 3.42
C GLU A 28 1.44 -15.04 3.21
N THR A 29 1.08 -13.88 3.78
CA THR A 29 -0.26 -13.35 3.67
C THR A 29 -0.35 -12.19 2.69
N ALA A 30 0.73 -11.91 1.97
CA ALA A 30 0.76 -10.80 1.02
C ALA A 30 -0.33 -10.94 -0.04
N LYS A 31 -0.84 -9.82 -0.50
CA LYS A 31 -1.90 -9.78 -1.49
C LYS A 31 -1.50 -8.84 -2.62
N THR A 32 -1.98 -9.11 -3.82
CA THR A 32 -1.87 -8.11 -4.88
C THR A 32 -2.79 -6.96 -4.51
N PHE A 33 -2.53 -5.79 -5.10
CA PHE A 33 -3.43 -4.66 -4.86
C PHE A 33 -4.85 -4.98 -5.28
N LEU A 34 -5.00 -5.72 -6.35
CA LEU A 34 -6.31 -6.10 -6.83
C LEU A 34 -7.01 -7.04 -5.84
N GLU A 35 -6.29 -8.01 -5.31
CA GLU A 35 -6.83 -8.93 -4.32
C GLU A 35 -7.22 -8.22 -3.04
N ALA A 36 -6.47 -7.19 -2.66
CA ALA A 36 -6.76 -6.41 -1.47
C ALA A 36 -7.90 -5.42 -1.66
N GLY A 37 -8.37 -5.27 -2.90
CA GLY A 37 -9.45 -4.33 -3.17
C GLY A 37 -8.99 -2.89 -3.28
N ILE A 38 -7.72 -2.68 -3.58
CA ILE A 38 -7.19 -1.32 -3.72
C ILE A 38 -7.63 -0.75 -5.07
N ILE A 39 -8.22 0.43 -5.03
CA ILE A 39 -8.75 1.10 -6.21
C ILE A 39 -7.59 1.62 -7.06
N ASN A 40 -7.69 1.41 -8.37
CA ASN A 40 -6.71 1.88 -9.36
C ASN A 40 -5.29 1.45 -8.98
N PRO A 41 -5.03 0.15 -8.88
CA PRO A 41 -3.72 -0.31 -8.41
C PRO A 41 -2.57 0.16 -9.29
N ASN A 42 -2.83 0.43 -10.56
CA ASN A 42 -1.80 0.87 -11.49
C ASN A 42 -1.78 2.38 -11.71
N GLY A 43 -2.69 3.10 -11.09
CA GLY A 43 -2.85 4.52 -11.33
C GLY A 43 -1.95 5.43 -10.51
N PHE A 44 -1.27 4.87 -9.51
CA PHE A 44 -0.48 5.67 -8.57
C PHE A 44 0.88 5.05 -8.32
N ASN A 45 1.57 4.69 -9.40
CA ASN A 45 2.83 3.98 -9.30
C ASN A 45 3.89 4.73 -8.48
N LYS A 46 3.97 6.05 -8.67
CA LYS A 46 4.97 6.83 -7.94
C LYS A 46 4.71 6.83 -6.44
N ILE A 47 3.45 6.87 -6.05
CA ILE A 47 3.09 6.82 -4.64
C ILE A 47 3.40 5.44 -4.09
N ASN A 48 3.07 4.40 -4.83
CA ASN A 48 3.35 3.04 -4.41
C ASN A 48 4.85 2.83 -4.22
N GLU A 49 5.66 3.33 -5.15
CA GLU A 49 7.12 3.22 -5.04
C GLU A 49 7.63 3.96 -3.82
N ARG A 50 7.05 5.12 -3.51
CA ARG A 50 7.44 5.89 -2.35
C ARG A 50 7.14 5.13 -1.07
N LEU A 51 5.98 4.50 -0.99
CA LEU A 51 5.62 3.70 0.18
C LEU A 51 6.57 2.52 0.37
N ILE A 52 6.99 1.91 -0.72
CA ILE A 52 7.95 0.82 -0.67
C ILE A 52 9.30 1.35 -0.16
N LYS A 53 9.74 2.50 -0.66
CA LYS A 53 10.99 3.11 -0.22
C LYS A 53 10.96 3.47 1.25
N GLN A 54 9.82 3.93 1.73
CA GLN A 54 9.65 4.30 3.14
C GLN A 54 9.40 3.09 4.02
N LYS A 55 9.36 1.90 3.43
CA LYS A 55 9.15 0.66 4.14
C LYS A 55 7.80 0.60 4.84
N VAL A 56 6.84 1.31 4.30
CA VAL A 56 5.46 1.22 4.79
C VAL A 56 4.84 -0.08 4.31
N ILE A 57 5.12 -0.44 3.07
CA ILE A 57 4.68 -1.71 2.49
C ILE A 57 5.89 -2.41 1.90
N VAL A 58 5.79 -3.72 1.76
CA VAL A 58 6.84 -4.53 1.18
C VAL A 58 6.28 -5.26 -0.03
N LYS A 59 7.02 -5.22 -1.13
CA LYS A 59 6.64 -5.92 -2.35
C LYS A 59 7.35 -7.25 -2.40
N THR A 60 6.59 -8.31 -2.64
CA THR A 60 7.16 -9.65 -2.78
C THR A 60 7.61 -9.90 -4.21
N LYS A 61 8.31 -11.00 -4.41
CA LYS A 61 8.77 -11.39 -5.74
C LYS A 61 7.62 -11.67 -6.69
N ASP A 62 6.49 -12.07 -6.15
CA ASP A 62 5.32 -12.41 -6.94
C ASP A 62 4.45 -11.21 -7.25
N GLY A 63 4.89 -10.02 -6.90
CA GLY A 63 4.10 -8.82 -7.15
C GLY A 63 2.99 -8.60 -6.14
N LYS A 64 3.10 -9.20 -4.98
CA LYS A 64 2.16 -9.01 -3.89
C LYS A 64 2.74 -8.03 -2.88
N TYR A 65 1.89 -7.55 -1.99
CA TYR A 65 2.29 -6.53 -1.02
C TYR A 65 1.78 -6.88 0.36
N TYR A 66 2.52 -6.48 1.37
CA TYR A 66 2.06 -6.59 2.74
C TYR A 66 2.57 -5.41 3.55
N LEU A 67 1.93 -5.18 4.68
CA LEU A 67 2.32 -4.08 5.56
C LEU A 67 3.57 -4.46 6.35
N ASN A 68 4.51 -3.54 6.38
CA ASN A 68 5.72 -3.70 7.16
C ASN A 68 5.46 -3.14 8.56
N LYS A 69 5.27 -4.02 9.49
CA LYS A 69 5.02 -3.60 10.86
C LYS A 69 6.21 -3.72 11.76
#